data_e4bcd22993c1156433baa6b87fc24bd7
#
_entry.id   e4bcd22993c1156433baa6b87fc24bd7
#
_cell.length_a   1.000
_cell.length_b   1.000
_cell.length_c   1.000
_cell.angle_alpha   90.00
_cell.angle_beta   90.00
_cell.angle_gamma   90.00
#
_symmetry.space_group_name_H-M   'P 1'
#
loop_
_entity.id
_entity.type
_entity.pdbx_description
1 polymer ?
#
loop_
_entity_poly.entity_id
_entity_poly.type
_entity_poly.pdbx_seq_one_letter_code
_entity_poly.pdbx_strand_id
1 'polypeptide(L)'
;MNHLLANKLNLNNIKQLVLVCMLLILPVTMLSACTEAPSNTNNTYIERLEYITDNKSEDLPALNSLKLKPLTELNNNKITLGIVELAGISSCNLNVVISEHNNQLGKTATAAGRLKYQIDFIQHANSCLASLDESSVTYKKISEAKNQKQADLLYYFNAALIEEPELNRTWSLTASELSKEPAGFSDTIEAMRKLTAIKAQLAQAQFAEINTDAIYQALETLNKYRFNQSLIKSVRQQIRLNKIATGLVHNINLSTLCPVGKNNDKAKIMNNIFQKFYLSQIQPYQAQLIGFLEVLQPLLNQLWYQERVTTNEINQLIKANSNTNLLNQLKSSAKQHVIWWQEFYKTCEISPI
;
A
#
# COMPACT_ATOMS: atom_id res chain seq x y z
N MET A 1 5.76 -53.32 53.34
CA MET A 1 4.49 -53.35 52.51
C MET A 1 3.92 -51.98 52.37
N ASN A 2 4.72 -50.89 52.25
CA ASN A 2 4.26 -49.50 52.22
C ASN A 2 4.80 -48.65 51.05
N HIS A 3 5.42 -49.27 50.01
CA HIS A 3 5.97 -48.52 48.89
C HIS A 3 5.17 -48.62 47.56
N LEU A 4 4.09 -49.42 47.51
CA LEU A 4 3.31 -49.62 46.27
C LEU A 4 2.02 -48.78 46.20
N LEU A 5 1.62 -48.13 47.29
CA LEU A 5 0.41 -47.28 47.30
C LEU A 5 0.66 -45.83 46.92
N ALA A 6 1.87 -45.30 47.07
CA ALA A 6 2.19 -43.91 46.73
C ALA A 6 2.27 -43.65 45.21
N ASN A 7 2.58 -44.67 44.40
CA ASN A 7 2.73 -44.53 42.97
C ASN A 7 1.40 -44.59 42.17
N LYS A 8 0.33 -45.14 42.76
CA LYS A 8 -1.00 -45.19 42.06
C LYS A 8 -1.78 -43.90 42.14
N LEU A 9 -1.58 -43.09 43.18
CA LEU A 9 -2.25 -41.77 43.33
C LEU A 9 -1.67 -40.72 42.40
N ASN A 10 -0.43 -40.84 41.97
CA ASN A 10 0.23 -39.86 41.09
C ASN A 10 -0.16 -40.01 39.61
N LEU A 11 -0.45 -41.24 39.16
CA LEU A 11 -0.80 -41.51 37.74
C LEU A 11 -2.22 -41.04 37.38
N ASN A 12 -3.18 -41.09 38.29
CA ASN A 12 -4.53 -40.62 38.06
C ASN A 12 -4.61 -39.08 38.04
N ASN A 13 -3.83 -38.42 38.90
CA ASN A 13 -3.75 -36.95 38.89
C ASN A 13 -3.05 -36.43 37.63
N ILE A 14 -2.05 -37.12 37.11
CA ILE A 14 -1.37 -36.77 35.86
C ILE A 14 -2.30 -36.95 34.66
N LYS A 15 -3.09 -38.06 34.61
CA LYS A 15 -4.08 -38.29 33.56
C LYS A 15 -5.23 -37.24 33.57
N GLN A 16 -5.67 -36.86 34.77
CA GLN A 16 -6.68 -35.79 34.90
C GLN A 16 -6.12 -34.43 34.48
N LEU A 17 -4.87 -34.11 34.87
CA LEU A 17 -4.22 -32.85 34.44
C LEU A 17 -3.99 -32.78 32.94
N VAL A 18 -3.58 -33.87 32.28
CA VAL A 18 -3.41 -33.97 30.82
C VAL A 18 -4.77 -33.84 30.09
N LEU A 19 -5.83 -34.47 30.67
CA LEU A 19 -7.19 -34.36 30.08
C LEU A 19 -7.73 -32.94 30.17
N VAL A 20 -7.52 -32.25 31.30
CA VAL A 20 -7.90 -30.84 31.49
C VAL A 20 -7.08 -29.91 30.60
N CYS A 21 -5.78 -30.14 30.45
CA CYS A 21 -4.95 -29.39 29.51
C CYS A 21 -5.38 -29.62 28.03
N MET A 22 -5.70 -30.84 27.62
CA MET A 22 -6.25 -31.12 26.28
C MET A 22 -7.60 -30.46 26.05
N LEU A 23 -8.49 -30.43 27.03
CA LEU A 23 -9.81 -29.77 26.94
C LEU A 23 -9.69 -28.24 26.91
N LEU A 24 -8.64 -27.64 27.49
CA LEU A 24 -8.38 -26.19 27.46
C LEU A 24 -7.64 -25.75 26.18
N ILE A 25 -6.91 -26.63 25.51
CA ILE A 25 -6.20 -26.33 24.27
C ILE A 25 -7.12 -26.43 23.03
N LEU A 26 -8.14 -27.30 23.06
CA LEU A 26 -9.07 -27.51 21.95
C LEU A 26 -9.88 -26.24 21.52
N PRO A 27 -10.38 -25.36 22.43
CA PRO A 27 -11.10 -24.16 22.02
C PRO A 27 -10.20 -23.04 21.50
N VAL A 28 -8.89 -23.03 21.79
CA VAL A 28 -7.97 -21.97 21.32
C VAL A 28 -7.62 -22.13 19.84
N THR A 29 -7.66 -23.33 19.29
CA THR A 29 -7.38 -23.59 17.88
C THR A 29 -8.53 -23.27 16.93
N MET A 30 -9.75 -23.08 17.46
CA MET A 30 -10.93 -22.75 16.64
C MET A 30 -11.11 -21.22 16.40
N LEU A 31 -10.27 -20.37 16.96
CA LEU A 31 -10.36 -18.90 16.82
C LEU A 31 -9.56 -18.32 15.65
N SER A 32 -8.91 -19.14 14.83
CA SER A 32 -8.46 -18.69 13.51
C SER A 32 -9.67 -18.59 12.56
N ALA A 33 -10.59 -17.69 12.86
CA ALA A 33 -11.56 -17.26 11.89
C ALA A 33 -10.76 -16.63 10.74
N CYS A 34 -10.61 -17.34 9.62
CA CYS A 34 -10.24 -16.73 8.36
C CYS A 34 -11.23 -15.58 8.14
N THR A 35 -10.82 -14.35 8.36
CA THR A 35 -11.65 -13.20 8.03
C THR A 35 -11.85 -13.25 6.52
N GLU A 36 -13.09 -13.50 6.11
CA GLU A 36 -13.44 -13.51 4.69
C GLU A 36 -13.03 -12.19 4.03
N ALA A 37 -12.51 -12.28 2.80
CA ALA A 37 -12.20 -11.09 2.03
C ALA A 37 -13.47 -10.23 1.88
N PRO A 38 -13.40 -8.91 2.10
CA PRO A 38 -14.56 -8.03 1.96
C PRO A 38 -15.27 -8.14 0.61
N SER A 39 -14.54 -8.46 -0.45
CA SER A 39 -15.09 -8.72 -1.79
C SER A 39 -16.05 -9.93 -1.87
N ASN A 40 -15.99 -10.88 -0.93
CA ASN A 40 -16.92 -12.00 -0.89
C ASN A 40 -18.38 -11.53 -0.72
N THR A 41 -18.58 -10.46 0.06
CA THR A 41 -19.92 -9.84 0.19
C THR A 41 -20.42 -9.31 -1.16
N ASN A 42 -19.54 -8.69 -1.96
CA ASN A 42 -19.91 -8.22 -3.30
C ASN A 42 -20.23 -9.39 -4.25
N ASN A 43 -19.45 -10.47 -4.21
CA ASN A 43 -19.69 -11.66 -5.02
C ASN A 43 -21.05 -12.28 -4.67
N THR A 44 -21.33 -12.47 -3.37
CA THR A 44 -22.64 -12.96 -2.91
C THR A 44 -23.78 -12.04 -3.34
N TYR A 45 -23.57 -10.72 -3.28
CA TYR A 45 -24.55 -9.73 -3.75
C TYR A 45 -24.86 -9.90 -5.24
N ILE A 46 -23.84 -10.01 -6.07
CA ILE A 46 -23.95 -10.19 -7.53
C ILE A 46 -24.64 -11.52 -7.83
N GLU A 47 -24.20 -12.64 -7.23
CA GLU A 47 -24.82 -13.96 -7.41
C GLU A 47 -26.32 -13.98 -7.06
N ARG A 48 -26.72 -13.28 -6.01
CA ARG A 48 -28.13 -13.18 -5.62
C ARG A 48 -28.95 -12.36 -6.62
N LEU A 49 -28.36 -11.29 -7.16
CA LEU A 49 -29.02 -10.51 -8.21
C LEU A 49 -29.13 -11.33 -9.52
N GLU A 50 -28.09 -12.04 -9.92
CA GLU A 50 -28.13 -12.93 -11.08
C GLU A 50 -29.25 -13.97 -10.95
N TYR A 51 -29.33 -14.62 -9.78
CA TYR A 51 -30.32 -15.65 -9.52
C TYR A 51 -31.77 -15.13 -9.63
N ILE A 52 -32.07 -13.96 -9.04
CA ILE A 52 -33.43 -13.43 -9.03
C ILE A 52 -33.85 -12.80 -10.35
N THR A 53 -32.88 -12.32 -11.15
CA THR A 53 -33.14 -11.62 -12.42
C THR A 53 -33.08 -12.55 -13.64
N ASP A 54 -32.55 -13.76 -13.49
CA ASP A 54 -32.18 -14.69 -14.57
C ASP A 54 -31.19 -14.09 -15.58
N ASN A 55 -30.49 -13.01 -15.20
CA ASN A 55 -29.44 -12.36 -15.97
C ASN A 55 -28.06 -12.81 -15.48
N LYS A 56 -27.08 -12.76 -16.36
CA LYS A 56 -25.68 -12.97 -15.99
C LYS A 56 -24.92 -11.69 -16.03
N SER A 57 -24.04 -11.50 -15.05
CA SER A 57 -23.10 -10.39 -15.07
C SER A 57 -22.07 -10.56 -16.18
N GLU A 58 -21.58 -9.43 -16.71
CA GLU A 58 -20.45 -9.43 -17.64
C GLU A 58 -19.18 -9.83 -16.90
N ASP A 59 -18.39 -10.72 -17.50
CA ASP A 59 -17.08 -11.10 -16.96
C ASP A 59 -16.03 -10.03 -17.36
N LEU A 60 -15.82 -9.08 -16.45
CA LEU A 60 -14.77 -8.08 -16.63
C LEU A 60 -13.38 -8.71 -16.37
N PRO A 61 -12.34 -8.28 -17.09
CA PRO A 61 -10.98 -8.78 -16.91
C PRO A 61 -10.55 -8.74 -15.44
N ALA A 62 -9.80 -9.78 -15.03
CA ALA A 62 -9.21 -9.82 -13.70
C ALA A 62 -8.23 -8.64 -13.51
N LEU A 63 -8.08 -8.21 -12.25
CA LEU A 63 -7.11 -7.17 -11.93
C LEU A 63 -5.70 -7.70 -12.14
N ASN A 64 -4.85 -6.86 -12.71
CA ASN A 64 -3.41 -7.13 -12.86
C ASN A 64 -2.59 -6.25 -11.92
N SER A 65 -1.44 -6.77 -11.48
CA SER A 65 -0.43 -5.96 -10.80
C SER A 65 0.10 -4.89 -11.77
N LEU A 66 0.23 -3.67 -11.26
CA LEU A 66 0.82 -2.58 -12.02
C LEU A 66 2.34 -2.60 -11.82
N LYS A 67 3.08 -2.23 -12.86
CA LYS A 67 4.54 -2.23 -12.83
C LYS A 67 5.07 -0.80 -12.93
N LEU A 68 6.08 -0.50 -12.12
CA LEU A 68 6.86 0.72 -12.27
C LEU A 68 7.81 0.59 -13.47
N LYS A 69 8.21 1.71 -14.04
CA LYS A 69 9.21 1.73 -15.11
C LYS A 69 10.60 1.52 -14.52
N PRO A 70 11.47 0.70 -15.15
CA PRO A 70 12.87 0.66 -14.77
C PRO A 70 13.51 2.03 -15.02
N LEU A 71 14.44 2.43 -14.16
CA LEU A 71 15.22 3.64 -14.39
C LEU A 71 16.29 3.38 -15.46
N THR A 72 16.54 4.39 -16.26
CA THR A 72 17.71 4.43 -17.14
C THR A 72 18.95 4.62 -16.27
N GLU A 73 19.99 3.82 -16.47
CA GLU A 73 21.23 3.94 -15.70
C GLU A 73 21.84 5.33 -15.85
N LEU A 74 22.46 5.81 -14.75
CA LEU A 74 23.25 7.03 -14.78
C LEU A 74 24.54 6.77 -15.57
N ASN A 75 24.74 7.55 -16.61
CA ASN A 75 25.97 7.51 -17.40
C ASN A 75 26.98 8.54 -16.85
N ASN A 76 27.41 8.36 -15.59
CA ASN A 76 28.32 9.27 -14.92
C ASN A 76 29.68 8.65 -14.74
N ASN A 77 30.73 9.47 -14.89
CA ASN A 77 32.09 9.09 -14.56
C ASN A 77 32.20 8.85 -13.04
N LYS A 78 32.71 7.68 -12.67
CA LYS A 78 32.94 7.38 -11.24
C LYS A 78 34.14 8.17 -10.72
N ILE A 79 33.87 9.13 -9.84
CA ILE A 79 34.92 9.83 -9.11
C ILE A 79 35.37 8.93 -7.96
N THR A 80 36.65 8.58 -7.95
CA THR A 80 37.23 7.71 -6.91
C THR A 80 38.28 8.46 -6.10
N LEU A 81 38.26 8.27 -4.79
CA LEU A 81 39.33 8.72 -3.88
C LEU A 81 40.28 7.54 -3.65
N GLY A 82 41.55 7.75 -3.86
CA GLY A 82 42.60 6.79 -3.56
C GLY A 82 42.92 6.74 -2.06
N ILE A 83 43.82 5.82 -1.67
CA ILE A 83 44.22 5.62 -0.27
C ILE A 83 44.86 6.91 0.31
N VAL A 84 45.62 7.62 -0.48
CA VAL A 84 46.30 8.86 -0.05
C VAL A 84 45.29 9.98 0.23
N GLU A 85 44.31 10.16 -0.67
CA GLU A 85 43.26 11.16 -0.47
C GLU A 85 42.38 10.80 0.75
N LEU A 86 42.02 9.51 0.96
CA LEU A 86 41.31 9.05 2.14
C LEU A 86 42.09 9.27 3.43
N ALA A 87 43.42 9.04 3.43
CA ALA A 87 44.28 9.35 4.56
C ALA A 87 44.29 10.87 4.87
N GLY A 88 44.26 11.69 3.83
CA GLY A 88 44.24 13.18 3.95
C GLY A 88 42.95 13.71 4.60
N ILE A 89 41.87 12.94 4.64
CA ILE A 89 40.58 13.28 5.29
C ILE A 89 40.27 12.43 6.51
N SER A 90 41.26 11.81 7.12
CA SER A 90 41.10 10.92 8.27
C SER A 90 40.43 11.59 9.50
N SER A 91 40.58 12.91 9.63
CA SER A 91 39.92 13.72 10.67
C SER A 91 38.49 14.12 10.36
N CYS A 92 38.02 13.89 9.14
CA CYS A 92 36.66 14.23 8.71
C CYS A 92 35.68 13.04 8.88
N ASN A 93 34.45 13.28 9.32
CA ASN A 93 33.41 12.27 9.34
C ASN A 93 33.11 11.72 7.94
N LEU A 94 33.39 12.47 6.86
CA LEU A 94 33.27 12.00 5.49
C LEU A 94 34.09 10.73 5.23
N ASN A 95 35.29 10.59 5.85
CA ASN A 95 36.08 9.38 5.73
C ASN A 95 35.32 8.12 6.24
N VAL A 96 34.61 8.26 7.36
CA VAL A 96 33.78 7.16 7.92
C VAL A 96 32.69 6.77 6.93
N VAL A 97 31.94 7.73 6.40
CA VAL A 97 30.86 7.52 5.42
C VAL A 97 31.37 6.78 4.17
N ILE A 98 32.53 7.21 3.63
CA ILE A 98 33.14 6.57 2.46
C ILE A 98 33.63 5.15 2.81
N SER A 99 34.24 4.96 3.97
CA SER A 99 34.76 3.67 4.39
C SER A 99 33.64 2.64 4.61
N GLU A 100 32.52 3.05 5.20
CA GLU A 100 31.33 2.21 5.37
C GLU A 100 30.72 1.83 4.02
N HIS A 101 30.64 2.74 3.07
CA HIS A 101 30.16 2.44 1.73
C HIS A 101 31.08 1.47 0.97
N ASN A 102 32.37 1.56 1.16
CA ASN A 102 33.36 0.73 0.48
C ASN A 102 33.57 -0.65 1.11
N ASN A 103 33.05 -0.89 2.30
CA ASN A 103 33.09 -2.22 2.93
C ASN A 103 32.15 -3.22 2.22
N GLN A 104 32.18 -4.49 2.65
CA GLN A 104 31.36 -5.53 2.03
C GLN A 104 29.86 -5.26 2.14
N LEU A 105 29.40 -4.73 3.27
CA LEU A 105 27.98 -4.43 3.49
C LEU A 105 27.54 -3.23 2.64
N GLY A 106 28.34 -2.17 2.55
CA GLY A 106 28.05 -1.01 1.72
C GLY A 106 27.95 -1.34 0.22
N LYS A 107 28.75 -2.30 -0.26
CA LYS A 107 28.70 -2.75 -1.66
C LYS A 107 27.42 -3.51 -2.01
N THR A 108 26.74 -4.12 -1.01
CA THR A 108 25.48 -4.84 -1.15
C THR A 108 24.28 -4.03 -0.66
N ALA A 109 24.45 -2.71 -0.47
CA ALA A 109 23.40 -1.85 0.04
C ALA A 109 22.15 -1.84 -0.87
N THR A 110 20.97 -1.84 -0.25
CA THR A 110 19.68 -1.67 -0.92
C THR A 110 19.60 -0.28 -1.60
N ALA A 111 18.56 -0.04 -2.36
CA ALA A 111 18.35 1.28 -2.98
C ALA A 111 18.23 2.40 -1.93
N ALA A 112 17.55 2.13 -0.82
CA ALA A 112 17.46 3.04 0.32
C ALA A 112 18.84 3.29 0.96
N GLY A 113 19.66 2.23 1.08
CA GLY A 113 21.04 2.35 1.57
C GLY A 113 21.92 3.19 0.64
N ARG A 114 21.77 3.01 -0.67
CA ARG A 114 22.47 3.85 -1.64
C ARG A 114 22.02 5.31 -1.57
N LEU A 115 20.73 5.58 -1.44
CA LEU A 115 20.20 6.92 -1.25
C LEU A 115 20.74 7.57 0.02
N LYS A 116 20.70 6.85 1.16
CA LYS A 116 21.28 7.33 2.43
C LYS A 116 22.73 7.73 2.26
N TYR A 117 23.56 6.88 1.65
CA TYR A 117 24.96 7.17 1.39
C TYR A 117 25.16 8.47 0.60
N GLN A 118 24.35 8.71 -0.46
CA GLN A 118 24.50 9.95 -1.22
C GLN A 118 24.21 11.18 -0.36
N ILE A 119 23.17 11.13 0.47
CA ILE A 119 22.80 12.24 1.34
C ILE A 119 23.86 12.46 2.43
N ASP A 120 24.28 11.40 3.13
CA ASP A 120 25.29 11.47 4.19
C ASP A 120 26.62 12.00 3.65
N PHE A 121 27.02 11.56 2.46
CA PHE A 121 28.20 12.11 1.80
C PHE A 121 28.10 13.64 1.61
N ILE A 122 27.00 14.13 1.08
CA ILE A 122 26.78 15.57 0.84
C ILE A 122 26.79 16.35 2.15
N GLN A 123 26.13 15.83 3.20
CA GLN A 123 26.08 16.48 4.51
C GLN A 123 27.45 16.63 5.15
N HIS A 124 28.31 15.58 5.05
CA HIS A 124 29.64 15.60 5.63
C HIS A 124 30.69 16.22 4.73
N ALA A 125 30.47 16.37 3.42
CA ALA A 125 31.43 16.93 2.50
C ALA A 125 31.74 18.40 2.80
N ASN A 126 30.75 19.21 3.18
CA ASN A 126 30.98 20.66 3.41
C ASN A 126 31.92 20.92 4.57
N SER A 127 31.75 20.25 5.70
CA SER A 127 32.65 20.40 6.85
C SER A 127 34.04 19.88 6.57
N CYS A 128 34.21 18.84 5.76
CA CYS A 128 35.46 18.29 5.36
C CYS A 128 36.19 19.25 4.39
N LEU A 129 35.51 19.78 3.39
CA LEU A 129 36.05 20.75 2.45
C LEU A 129 36.58 22.04 3.15
N ALA A 130 35.86 22.50 4.20
CA ALA A 130 36.29 23.66 4.98
C ALA A 130 37.63 23.46 5.71
N SER A 131 38.09 22.22 5.91
CA SER A 131 39.34 21.88 6.56
C SER A 131 40.50 21.58 5.59
N LEU A 132 40.25 21.60 4.28
CA LEU A 132 41.23 21.27 3.23
C LEU A 132 41.68 22.50 2.49
N ASP A 133 42.94 22.45 1.99
CA ASP A 133 43.43 23.43 1.04
C ASP A 133 42.68 23.32 -0.30
N GLU A 134 42.07 24.42 -0.74
CA GLU A 134 41.28 24.49 -1.98
C GLU A 134 42.11 24.13 -3.24
N SER A 135 43.44 24.35 -3.21
CA SER A 135 44.32 23.98 -4.31
C SER A 135 44.58 22.48 -4.39
N SER A 136 44.34 21.73 -3.30
CA SER A 136 44.65 20.30 -3.22
C SER A 136 43.80 19.44 -4.17
N VAL A 137 44.40 18.33 -4.63
CA VAL A 137 43.68 17.32 -5.45
C VAL A 137 42.50 16.71 -4.71
N THR A 138 42.66 16.48 -3.41
CA THR A 138 41.61 15.92 -2.55
C THR A 138 40.39 16.86 -2.47
N TYR A 139 40.62 18.16 -2.24
CA TYR A 139 39.54 19.16 -2.24
C TYR A 139 38.74 19.14 -3.55
N LYS A 140 39.44 19.20 -4.69
CA LYS A 140 38.80 19.22 -6.02
C LYS A 140 37.97 17.98 -6.27
N LYS A 141 38.51 16.80 -5.97
CA LYS A 141 37.75 15.50 -6.11
C LYS A 141 36.53 15.44 -5.21
N ILE A 142 36.61 15.86 -3.94
CA ILE A 142 35.46 15.84 -3.02
C ILE A 142 34.41 16.85 -3.47
N SER A 143 34.81 18.04 -3.88
CA SER A 143 33.92 19.08 -4.38
C SER A 143 33.16 18.62 -5.63
N GLU A 144 33.88 18.03 -6.60
CA GLU A 144 33.28 17.46 -7.80
C GLU A 144 32.32 16.31 -7.48
N ALA A 145 32.74 15.36 -6.63
CA ALA A 145 31.90 14.24 -6.19
C ALA A 145 30.63 14.72 -5.47
N LYS A 146 30.73 15.74 -4.60
CA LYS A 146 29.60 16.37 -3.94
C LYS A 146 28.61 16.94 -4.95
N ASN A 147 29.07 17.71 -5.91
CA ASN A 147 28.22 18.34 -6.92
C ASN A 147 27.51 17.29 -7.79
N GLN A 148 28.20 16.23 -8.21
CA GLN A 148 27.63 15.14 -8.95
C GLN A 148 26.56 14.41 -8.14
N LYS A 149 26.86 14.07 -6.86
CA LYS A 149 25.91 13.40 -5.99
C LYS A 149 24.64 14.23 -5.75
N GLN A 150 24.77 15.55 -5.61
CA GLN A 150 23.64 16.47 -5.50
C GLN A 150 22.76 16.43 -6.76
N ALA A 151 23.34 16.42 -7.93
CA ALA A 151 22.61 16.33 -9.20
C ALA A 151 21.87 14.99 -9.35
N ASP A 152 22.43 13.91 -8.81
CA ASP A 152 21.92 12.55 -8.95
C ASP A 152 20.92 12.13 -7.86
N LEU A 153 20.70 12.94 -6.81
CA LEU A 153 19.90 12.53 -5.64
C LEU A 153 18.48 12.10 -5.99
N LEU A 154 17.79 12.80 -6.88
CA LEU A 154 16.44 12.40 -7.31
C LEU A 154 16.43 11.06 -8.04
N TYR A 155 17.50 10.72 -8.75
CA TYR A 155 17.65 9.38 -9.33
C TYR A 155 17.69 8.31 -8.23
N TYR A 156 18.52 8.49 -7.20
CA TYR A 156 18.62 7.54 -6.09
C TYR A 156 17.33 7.44 -5.28
N PHE A 157 16.60 8.54 -5.11
CA PHE A 157 15.26 8.50 -4.50
C PHE A 157 14.27 7.69 -5.35
N ASN A 158 14.28 7.90 -6.66
CA ASN A 158 13.45 7.15 -7.59
C ASN A 158 13.83 5.66 -7.64
N ALA A 159 15.13 5.34 -7.52
CA ALA A 159 15.59 3.96 -7.39
C ALA A 159 14.99 3.30 -6.13
N ALA A 160 14.96 4.02 -5.00
CA ALA A 160 14.30 3.51 -3.79
C ALA A 160 12.80 3.26 -4.01
N LEU A 161 12.07 4.15 -4.70
CA LEU A 161 10.65 3.94 -5.02
C LEU A 161 10.40 2.67 -5.87
N ILE A 162 11.35 2.30 -6.73
CA ILE A 162 11.21 1.19 -7.67
C ILE A 162 11.74 -0.12 -7.10
N GLU A 163 12.85 -0.08 -6.38
CA GLU A 163 13.58 -1.28 -5.96
C GLU A 163 13.20 -1.74 -4.53
N GLU A 164 12.82 -0.80 -3.61
CA GLU A 164 12.43 -1.21 -2.26
C GLU A 164 11.07 -1.90 -2.28
N PRO A 165 10.98 -3.14 -1.74
CA PRO A 165 9.74 -3.92 -1.76
C PRO A 165 8.57 -3.22 -1.07
N GLU A 166 8.83 -2.47 -0.01
CA GLU A 166 7.84 -1.74 0.77
C GLU A 166 7.13 -0.67 -0.06
N LEU A 167 7.81 -0.13 -1.07
CA LEU A 167 7.33 0.93 -1.94
C LEU A 167 6.75 0.37 -3.25
N ASN A 168 7.50 -0.49 -3.95
CA ASN A 168 7.06 -0.99 -5.25
C ASN A 168 5.84 -1.90 -5.18
N ARG A 169 5.68 -2.69 -4.11
CA ARG A 169 4.52 -3.56 -3.88
C ARG A 169 3.21 -2.79 -3.68
N THR A 170 3.25 -1.49 -3.44
CA THR A 170 2.04 -0.64 -3.43
C THR A 170 1.16 -0.89 -4.67
N TRP A 171 1.76 -1.20 -5.79
CA TRP A 171 1.11 -1.40 -7.09
C TRP A 171 0.84 -2.87 -7.42
N SER A 172 1.27 -3.79 -6.57
CA SER A 172 1.06 -5.23 -6.75
C SER A 172 -0.28 -5.69 -6.15
N LEU A 173 -0.73 -6.90 -6.52
CA LEU A 173 -1.91 -7.54 -5.96
C LEU A 173 -1.56 -8.61 -4.91
N THR A 174 -0.33 -8.64 -4.43
CA THR A 174 0.17 -9.69 -3.52
C THR A 174 -0.34 -9.58 -2.09
N ALA A 175 -0.77 -8.38 -1.66
CA ALA A 175 -1.37 -8.19 -0.34
C ALA A 175 -2.80 -8.77 -0.27
N SER A 176 -3.28 -9.05 0.94
CA SER A 176 -4.70 -9.29 1.20
C SER A 176 -5.53 -8.03 0.96
N GLU A 177 -6.84 -8.17 0.80
CA GLU A 177 -7.74 -7.02 0.87
C GLU A 177 -7.68 -6.40 2.27
N LEU A 178 -7.92 -5.09 2.33
CA LEU A 178 -7.98 -4.37 3.59
C LEU A 178 -9.18 -4.88 4.41
N SER A 179 -8.95 -5.25 5.66
CA SER A 179 -10.02 -5.68 6.56
C SER A 179 -10.98 -4.52 6.88
N LYS A 180 -12.15 -4.85 7.43
CA LYS A 180 -13.11 -3.83 7.91
C LYS A 180 -12.58 -3.04 9.11
N GLU A 181 -11.64 -3.62 9.86
CA GLU A 181 -10.96 -2.99 11.00
C GLU A 181 -9.44 -3.04 10.76
N PRO A 182 -8.92 -2.19 9.88
CA PRO A 182 -7.51 -2.25 9.52
C PRO A 182 -6.63 -1.53 10.55
N ALA A 183 -5.49 -2.13 10.87
CA ALA A 183 -4.45 -1.49 11.66
C ALA A 183 -3.45 -0.72 10.77
N GLY A 184 -2.77 0.26 11.36
CA GLY A 184 -1.62 0.92 10.74
C GLY A 184 -1.94 2.05 9.76
N PHE A 185 -3.17 2.57 9.73
CA PHE A 185 -3.51 3.70 8.87
C PHE A 185 -2.68 4.94 9.21
N SER A 186 -2.74 5.40 10.45
CA SER A 186 -2.01 6.60 10.89
C SER A 186 -0.51 6.46 10.74
N ASP A 187 0.04 5.28 11.09
CA ASP A 187 1.47 4.99 10.94
C ASP A 187 1.90 5.02 9.47
N THR A 188 1.09 4.44 8.57
CA THR A 188 1.35 4.46 7.12
C THR A 188 1.33 5.89 6.58
N ILE A 189 0.36 6.71 6.98
CA ILE A 189 0.28 8.11 6.56
C ILE A 189 1.49 8.90 7.04
N GLU A 190 1.94 8.68 8.27
CA GLU A 190 3.15 9.34 8.80
C GLU A 190 4.40 8.91 8.03
N ALA A 191 4.58 7.62 7.78
CA ALA A 191 5.69 7.10 6.97
C ALA A 191 5.71 7.71 5.56
N MET A 192 4.55 7.78 4.90
CA MET A 192 4.42 8.38 3.58
C MET A 192 4.70 9.88 3.60
N ARG A 193 4.28 10.61 4.63
CA ARG A 193 4.60 12.03 4.82
C ARG A 193 6.10 12.26 5.02
N LYS A 194 6.78 11.42 5.79
CA LYS A 194 8.25 11.49 5.94
C LYS A 194 8.94 11.34 4.59
N LEU A 195 8.56 10.36 3.79
CA LEU A 195 9.13 10.16 2.46
C LEU A 195 8.83 11.32 1.49
N THR A 196 7.61 11.87 1.52
CA THR A 196 7.26 13.05 0.70
C THR A 196 8.03 14.29 1.12
N ALA A 197 8.26 14.49 2.43
CA ALA A 197 9.07 15.59 2.94
C ALA A 197 10.53 15.47 2.47
N ILE A 198 11.13 14.28 2.56
CA ILE A 198 12.47 14.02 2.04
C ILE A 198 12.54 14.33 0.54
N LYS A 199 11.58 13.84 -0.27
CA LYS A 199 11.53 14.16 -1.70
C LYS A 199 11.49 15.66 -1.97
N ALA A 200 10.70 16.41 -1.19
CA ALA A 200 10.60 17.86 -1.31
C ALA A 200 11.91 18.56 -0.93
N GLN A 201 12.57 18.14 0.15
CA GLN A 201 13.89 18.66 0.56
C GLN A 201 14.96 18.40 -0.51
N LEU A 202 14.96 17.21 -1.13
CA LEU A 202 15.84 16.90 -2.26
C LEU A 202 15.59 17.82 -3.45
N ALA A 203 14.34 18.08 -3.79
CA ALA A 203 13.98 18.96 -4.91
C ALA A 203 14.33 20.44 -4.64
N GLN A 204 14.36 20.86 -3.37
CA GLN A 204 14.69 22.22 -2.94
C GLN A 204 16.17 22.40 -2.58
N ALA A 205 17.01 21.40 -2.78
CA ALA A 205 18.42 21.38 -2.41
C ALA A 205 18.69 21.63 -0.91
N GLN A 206 17.75 21.27 -0.03
CA GLN A 206 17.84 21.38 1.44
C GLN A 206 18.51 20.15 2.04
N PHE A 207 19.65 19.75 1.53
CA PHE A 207 20.30 18.47 1.85
C PHE A 207 20.76 18.37 3.32
N ALA A 208 21.15 19.48 3.93
CA ALA A 208 21.64 19.49 5.32
C ALA A 208 20.56 19.10 6.36
N GLU A 209 19.29 19.29 6.04
CA GLU A 209 18.16 19.09 6.94
C GLU A 209 17.55 17.68 6.85
N ILE A 210 18.02 16.85 5.91
CA ILE A 210 17.43 15.54 5.68
C ILE A 210 17.86 14.57 6.78
N ASN A 211 16.86 14.04 7.51
CA ASN A 211 17.08 12.91 8.42
C ASN A 211 17.06 11.60 7.62
N THR A 212 18.23 11.03 7.36
CA THR A 212 18.35 9.80 6.58
C THR A 212 17.83 8.55 7.28
N ASP A 213 17.83 8.52 8.60
CA ASP A 213 17.26 7.38 9.37
C ASP A 213 15.74 7.30 9.24
N ALA A 214 15.07 8.43 8.96
CA ALA A 214 13.64 8.46 8.68
C ALA A 214 13.24 7.64 7.44
N ILE A 215 14.17 7.41 6.50
CA ILE A 215 13.95 6.55 5.32
C ILE A 215 13.68 5.11 5.78
N TYR A 216 14.58 4.55 6.61
CA TYR A 216 14.44 3.18 7.11
C TYR A 216 13.23 3.00 8.02
N GLN A 217 12.98 3.97 8.92
CA GLN A 217 11.81 3.96 9.80
C GLN A 217 10.51 3.95 8.99
N ALA A 218 10.45 4.71 7.90
CA ALA A 218 9.29 4.71 7.01
C ALA A 218 9.11 3.36 6.30
N LEU A 219 10.19 2.79 5.78
CA LEU A 219 10.15 1.46 5.12
C LEU A 219 9.73 0.36 6.10
N GLU A 220 10.30 0.34 7.31
CA GLU A 220 9.93 -0.62 8.36
C GLU A 220 8.42 -0.54 8.66
N THR A 221 7.90 0.67 8.84
CA THR A 221 6.47 0.91 9.09
C THR A 221 5.60 0.41 7.94
N LEU A 222 5.98 0.70 6.70
CA LEU A 222 5.26 0.26 5.50
C LEU A 222 5.30 -1.27 5.36
N ASN A 223 6.41 -1.91 5.71
CA ASN A 223 6.53 -3.38 5.71
C ASN A 223 5.65 -4.03 6.78
N LYS A 224 5.64 -3.46 7.98
CA LYS A 224 4.88 -3.97 9.13
C LYS A 224 3.38 -4.06 8.84
N TYR A 225 2.80 -3.00 8.31
CA TYR A 225 1.35 -2.91 8.14
C TYR A 225 0.87 -3.26 6.73
N ARG A 226 1.65 -3.02 5.70
CA ARG A 226 1.29 -3.18 4.28
C ARG A 226 -0.04 -2.54 3.91
N PHE A 227 -0.43 -1.51 4.66
CA PHE A 227 -1.73 -0.87 4.58
C PHE A 227 -1.99 -0.27 3.19
N ASN A 228 -1.02 0.48 2.65
CA ASN A 228 -1.09 1.08 1.31
C ASN A 228 -1.34 0.04 0.20
N GLN A 229 -0.66 -1.11 0.27
CA GLN A 229 -0.83 -2.21 -0.69
C GLN A 229 -2.25 -2.78 -0.62
N SER A 230 -2.71 -3.10 0.60
CA SER A 230 -4.05 -3.65 0.85
C SER A 230 -5.14 -2.67 0.46
N LEU A 231 -4.96 -1.38 0.75
CA LEU A 231 -5.90 -0.33 0.38
C LEU A 231 -6.03 -0.21 -1.15
N ILE A 232 -4.92 -0.10 -1.88
CA ILE A 232 -4.93 0.05 -3.35
C ILE A 232 -5.59 -1.18 -4.00
N LYS A 233 -5.26 -2.39 -3.53
CA LYS A 233 -5.92 -3.61 -4.01
C LYS A 233 -7.42 -3.58 -3.76
N SER A 234 -7.85 -3.26 -2.53
CA SER A 234 -9.27 -3.23 -2.16
C SER A 234 -10.05 -2.20 -2.95
N VAL A 235 -9.50 -1.00 -3.12
CA VAL A 235 -10.13 0.05 -3.92
C VAL A 235 -10.33 -0.38 -5.37
N ARG A 236 -9.29 -0.93 -6.00
CA ARG A 236 -9.37 -1.43 -7.38
C ARG A 236 -10.39 -2.56 -7.52
N GLN A 237 -10.42 -3.46 -6.53
CA GLN A 237 -11.40 -4.56 -6.49
C GLN A 237 -12.83 -4.04 -6.33
N GLN A 238 -13.07 -3.09 -5.44
CA GLN A 238 -14.39 -2.49 -5.25
C GLN A 238 -14.87 -1.74 -6.47
N ILE A 239 -14.00 -0.99 -7.17
CA ILE A 239 -14.33 -0.34 -8.44
C ILE A 239 -14.76 -1.38 -9.49
N ARG A 240 -14.03 -2.49 -9.61
CA ARG A 240 -14.35 -3.57 -10.56
C ARG A 240 -15.70 -4.20 -10.23
N LEU A 241 -15.93 -4.56 -8.97
CA LEU A 241 -17.18 -5.20 -8.52
C LEU A 241 -18.39 -4.27 -8.64
N ASN A 242 -18.23 -2.97 -8.38
CA ASN A 242 -19.28 -1.99 -8.64
C ASN A 242 -19.66 -1.93 -10.14
N LYS A 243 -18.67 -1.98 -11.04
CA LYS A 243 -18.94 -1.99 -12.49
C LYS A 243 -19.70 -3.24 -12.90
N ILE A 244 -19.32 -4.42 -12.39
CA ILE A 244 -20.02 -5.69 -12.65
C ILE A 244 -21.45 -5.60 -12.15
N ALA A 245 -21.66 -5.22 -10.89
CA ALA A 245 -23.00 -5.12 -10.30
C ALA A 245 -23.88 -4.08 -11.03
N THR A 246 -23.29 -2.95 -11.43
CA THR A 246 -24.00 -1.91 -12.17
C THR A 246 -24.39 -2.38 -13.57
N GLY A 247 -23.49 -3.02 -14.30
CA GLY A 247 -23.76 -3.61 -15.62
C GLY A 247 -24.89 -4.65 -15.55
N LEU A 248 -24.87 -5.52 -14.52
CA LEU A 248 -25.92 -6.50 -14.32
C LEU A 248 -27.30 -5.85 -14.16
N VAL A 249 -27.42 -4.87 -13.27
CA VAL A 249 -28.71 -4.22 -12.99
C VAL A 249 -29.18 -3.34 -14.17
N HIS A 250 -28.30 -2.72 -14.92
CA HIS A 250 -28.66 -1.94 -16.10
C HIS A 250 -29.30 -2.76 -17.21
N ASN A 251 -29.06 -4.07 -17.26
CA ASN A 251 -29.70 -4.99 -18.21
C ASN A 251 -31.14 -5.38 -17.78
N ILE A 252 -31.65 -4.88 -16.65
CA ILE A 252 -32.99 -5.20 -16.15
C ILE A 252 -33.98 -4.17 -16.70
N ASN A 253 -35.03 -4.67 -17.34
CA ASN A 253 -36.15 -3.81 -17.74
C ASN A 253 -37.09 -3.61 -16.55
N LEU A 254 -37.11 -2.40 -15.98
CA LEU A 254 -37.90 -2.06 -14.80
C LEU A 254 -39.40 -2.16 -15.03
N SER A 255 -39.91 -1.85 -16.24
CA SER A 255 -41.33 -1.97 -16.55
C SER A 255 -41.80 -3.42 -16.60
N THR A 256 -40.91 -4.35 -16.93
CA THR A 256 -41.18 -5.78 -16.89
C THR A 256 -41.07 -6.32 -15.46
N LEU A 257 -40.13 -5.82 -14.68
CA LEU A 257 -39.89 -6.20 -13.29
C LEU A 257 -41.04 -5.72 -12.38
N CYS A 258 -41.56 -4.52 -12.61
CA CYS A 258 -42.56 -3.83 -11.80
C CYS A 258 -43.76 -3.42 -12.68
N PRO A 259 -44.55 -4.35 -13.23
CA PRO A 259 -45.71 -4.02 -14.07
C PRO A 259 -46.82 -3.41 -13.20
N VAL A 260 -47.39 -2.31 -13.67
CA VAL A 260 -48.48 -1.59 -12.98
C VAL A 260 -49.64 -2.53 -12.67
N GLY A 261 -50.10 -2.56 -11.42
CA GLY A 261 -51.26 -3.35 -10.99
C GLY A 261 -51.02 -4.85 -10.91
N LYS A 262 -49.78 -5.34 -11.00
CA LYS A 262 -49.42 -6.76 -10.88
C LYS A 262 -48.50 -7.02 -9.70
N ASN A 263 -48.25 -8.33 -9.45
CA ASN A 263 -47.32 -8.76 -8.40
C ASN A 263 -45.89 -8.28 -8.68
N ASN A 264 -45.27 -7.66 -7.67
CA ASN A 264 -43.89 -7.15 -7.69
C ASN A 264 -42.98 -7.90 -6.70
N ASP A 265 -43.25 -9.18 -6.40
CA ASP A 265 -42.47 -9.96 -5.42
C ASP A 265 -41.00 -10.08 -5.80
N LYS A 266 -40.65 -10.20 -7.10
CA LYS A 266 -39.25 -10.16 -7.54
C LYS A 266 -38.57 -8.84 -7.13
N ALA A 267 -39.27 -7.71 -7.31
CA ALA A 267 -38.73 -6.41 -6.91
C ALA A 267 -38.55 -6.30 -5.38
N LYS A 268 -39.46 -6.83 -4.59
CA LYS A 268 -39.28 -6.87 -3.14
C LYS A 268 -38.08 -7.71 -2.71
N ILE A 269 -37.86 -8.86 -3.36
CA ILE A 269 -36.68 -9.69 -3.10
C ILE A 269 -35.42 -8.97 -3.48
N MET A 270 -35.37 -8.29 -4.63
CA MET A 270 -34.23 -7.47 -5.04
C MET A 270 -33.95 -6.35 -4.04
N ASN A 271 -34.98 -5.64 -3.56
CA ASN A 271 -34.83 -4.65 -2.51
C ASN A 271 -34.17 -5.25 -1.26
N ASN A 272 -34.64 -6.41 -0.79
CA ASN A 272 -34.07 -7.08 0.37
C ASN A 272 -32.59 -7.48 0.16
N ILE A 273 -32.21 -7.91 -1.04
CA ILE A 273 -30.83 -8.21 -1.42
C ILE A 273 -29.99 -6.92 -1.34
N PHE A 274 -30.46 -5.81 -1.93
CA PHE A 274 -29.76 -4.53 -1.90
C PHE A 274 -29.57 -4.01 -0.48
N GLN A 275 -30.63 -4.00 0.33
CA GLN A 275 -30.57 -3.59 1.74
C GLN A 275 -29.58 -4.45 2.54
N LYS A 276 -29.68 -5.78 2.42
CA LYS A 276 -28.89 -6.71 3.22
C LYS A 276 -27.41 -6.70 2.87
N PHE A 277 -27.05 -6.61 1.61
CA PHE A 277 -25.66 -6.73 1.17
C PHE A 277 -25.04 -5.38 0.84
N TYR A 278 -25.70 -4.57 -0.02
CA TYR A 278 -25.09 -3.33 -0.49
C TYR A 278 -25.14 -2.25 0.59
N LEU A 279 -26.30 -1.87 1.05
CA LEU A 279 -26.44 -0.75 2.00
C LEU A 279 -25.85 -1.07 3.37
N SER A 280 -26.02 -2.30 3.88
CA SER A 280 -25.56 -2.63 5.24
C SER A 280 -24.10 -3.05 5.32
N GLN A 281 -23.45 -3.47 4.22
CA GLN A 281 -22.10 -4.03 4.26
C GLN A 281 -21.14 -3.43 3.22
N ILE A 282 -21.55 -3.41 1.93
CA ILE A 282 -20.67 -2.96 0.85
C ILE A 282 -20.46 -1.45 0.91
N GLN A 283 -21.53 -0.69 1.00
CA GLN A 283 -21.46 0.77 1.04
C GLN A 283 -20.68 1.32 2.24
N PRO A 284 -20.86 0.83 3.48
CA PRO A 284 -20.04 1.24 4.62
C PRO A 284 -18.54 0.94 4.42
N TYR A 285 -18.21 -0.23 3.87
CA TYR A 285 -16.82 -0.57 3.55
C TYR A 285 -16.23 0.36 2.49
N GLN A 286 -16.97 0.66 1.43
CA GLN A 286 -16.54 1.61 0.40
C GLN A 286 -16.38 3.03 0.96
N ALA A 287 -17.25 3.46 1.86
CA ALA A 287 -17.13 4.76 2.54
C ALA A 287 -15.85 4.83 3.38
N GLN A 288 -15.49 3.75 4.07
CA GLN A 288 -14.24 3.65 4.81
C GLN A 288 -13.02 3.74 3.87
N LEU A 289 -13.01 3.00 2.76
CA LEU A 289 -11.93 3.08 1.76
C LEU A 289 -11.79 4.49 1.17
N ILE A 290 -12.91 5.18 0.93
CA ILE A 290 -12.93 6.58 0.47
C ILE A 290 -12.25 7.48 1.50
N GLY A 291 -12.60 7.35 2.78
CA GLY A 291 -11.97 8.14 3.85
C GLY A 291 -10.45 7.95 3.92
N PHE A 292 -9.97 6.72 3.77
CA PHE A 292 -8.52 6.44 3.71
C PHE A 292 -7.86 7.04 2.46
N LEU A 293 -8.53 6.94 1.30
CA LEU A 293 -8.00 7.50 0.06
C LEU A 293 -7.95 9.03 0.06
N GLU A 294 -8.88 9.71 0.71
CA GLU A 294 -8.86 11.17 0.81
C GLU A 294 -7.55 11.69 1.41
N VAL A 295 -6.97 10.92 2.33
CA VAL A 295 -5.69 11.26 2.97
C VAL A 295 -4.49 10.70 2.17
N LEU A 296 -4.60 9.47 1.65
CA LEU A 296 -3.47 8.80 1.00
C LEU A 296 -3.25 9.27 -0.46
N GLN A 297 -4.30 9.58 -1.20
CA GLN A 297 -4.22 9.95 -2.63
C GLN A 297 -3.26 11.11 -2.92
N PRO A 298 -3.24 12.22 -2.13
CA PRO A 298 -2.25 13.29 -2.31
C PRO A 298 -0.81 12.81 -2.11
N LEU A 299 -0.56 11.92 -1.14
CA LEU A 299 0.78 11.39 -0.86
C LEU A 299 1.25 10.44 -1.98
N LEU A 300 0.34 9.61 -2.51
CA LEU A 300 0.63 8.80 -3.69
C LEU A 300 1.02 9.66 -4.89
N ASN A 301 0.29 10.74 -5.12
CA ASN A 301 0.61 11.71 -6.18
C ASN A 301 2.00 12.33 -5.97
N GLN A 302 2.28 12.85 -4.77
CA GLN A 302 3.57 13.49 -4.46
C GLN A 302 4.76 12.53 -4.63
N LEU A 303 4.63 11.27 -4.23
CA LEU A 303 5.72 10.30 -4.32
C LEU A 303 5.92 9.77 -5.74
N TRP A 304 4.86 9.32 -6.41
CA TRP A 304 4.97 8.55 -7.65
C TRP A 304 4.54 9.27 -8.93
N TYR A 305 3.83 10.43 -8.86
CA TYR A 305 3.40 11.10 -10.08
C TYR A 305 4.60 11.71 -10.83
N GLN A 306 5.18 10.91 -11.73
CA GLN A 306 6.28 11.34 -12.60
C GLN A 306 6.47 10.35 -13.77
N GLU A 307 6.67 10.87 -14.97
CA GLU A 307 6.74 10.07 -16.20
C GLU A 307 7.94 9.11 -16.27
N ARG A 308 9.01 9.42 -15.55
CA ARG A 308 10.24 8.60 -15.54
C ARG A 308 10.13 7.35 -14.68
N VAL A 309 9.25 7.32 -13.70
CA VAL A 309 9.13 6.23 -12.69
C VAL A 309 7.87 5.41 -12.92
N THR A 310 6.77 6.06 -13.30
CA THR A 310 5.46 5.43 -13.40
C THR A 310 4.99 5.28 -14.83
N THR A 311 4.19 4.23 -15.06
CA THR A 311 3.45 4.03 -16.30
C THR A 311 2.28 5.02 -16.41
N ASN A 312 1.76 5.21 -17.61
CA ASN A 312 0.56 6.04 -17.80
C ASN A 312 -0.63 5.57 -16.97
N GLU A 313 -0.77 4.25 -16.80
CA GLU A 313 -1.83 3.66 -16.00
C GLU A 313 -1.72 4.08 -14.52
N ILE A 314 -0.56 3.96 -13.91
CA ILE A 314 -0.34 4.43 -12.53
C ILE A 314 -0.55 5.94 -12.44
N ASN A 315 0.00 6.72 -13.37
CA ASN A 315 -0.17 8.17 -13.38
C ASN A 315 -1.65 8.59 -13.43
N GLN A 316 -2.49 7.91 -14.21
CA GLN A 316 -3.93 8.17 -14.24
C GLN A 316 -4.58 7.87 -12.88
N LEU A 317 -4.18 6.79 -12.21
CA LEU A 317 -4.75 6.39 -10.91
C LEU A 317 -4.39 7.35 -9.77
N ILE A 318 -3.28 8.08 -9.88
CA ILE A 318 -2.80 8.97 -8.80
C ILE A 318 -2.87 10.46 -9.13
N LYS A 319 -3.18 10.83 -10.37
CA LYS A 319 -3.23 12.23 -10.81
C LYS A 319 -4.20 13.04 -9.95
N ALA A 320 -3.69 14.14 -9.38
CA ALA A 320 -4.53 15.06 -8.62
C ALA A 320 -5.65 15.66 -9.49
N ASN A 321 -6.80 15.87 -8.89
CA ASN A 321 -7.98 16.51 -9.55
C ASN A 321 -8.44 15.85 -10.86
N SER A 322 -8.15 14.55 -11.04
CA SER A 322 -8.57 13.79 -12.23
C SER A 322 -9.78 12.92 -11.89
N ASN A 323 -10.74 12.84 -12.81
CA ASN A 323 -11.86 11.90 -12.70
C ASN A 323 -11.42 10.43 -12.81
N THR A 324 -10.20 10.18 -13.28
CA THR A 324 -9.63 8.84 -13.46
C THR A 324 -8.77 8.40 -12.27
N ASN A 325 -8.57 9.22 -11.23
CA ASN A 325 -7.83 8.77 -10.06
C ASN A 325 -8.65 7.78 -9.21
N LEU A 326 -7.96 7.01 -8.35
CA LEU A 326 -8.57 5.94 -7.55
C LEU A 326 -9.76 6.43 -6.71
N LEU A 327 -9.60 7.57 -6.04
CA LEU A 327 -10.64 8.16 -5.21
C LEU A 327 -11.91 8.47 -6.01
N ASN A 328 -11.75 9.18 -7.13
CA ASN A 328 -12.88 9.58 -7.94
C ASN A 328 -13.51 8.42 -8.72
N GLN A 329 -12.72 7.43 -9.13
CA GLN A 329 -13.26 6.20 -9.71
C GLN A 329 -14.11 5.41 -8.71
N LEU A 330 -13.66 5.26 -7.45
CA LEU A 330 -14.42 4.56 -6.42
C LEU A 330 -15.73 5.31 -6.12
N LYS A 331 -15.66 6.63 -5.89
CA LYS A 331 -16.85 7.48 -5.67
C LYS A 331 -17.84 7.40 -6.84
N SER A 332 -17.33 7.49 -8.06
CA SER A 332 -18.17 7.46 -9.26
C SER A 332 -18.83 6.11 -9.49
N SER A 333 -18.08 4.99 -9.34
CA SER A 333 -18.63 3.65 -9.53
C SER A 333 -19.71 3.30 -8.48
N ALA A 334 -19.50 3.69 -7.22
CA ALA A 334 -20.50 3.52 -6.16
C ALA A 334 -21.76 4.37 -6.45
N LYS A 335 -21.57 5.65 -6.86
CA LYS A 335 -22.68 6.54 -7.19
C LYS A 335 -23.51 6.02 -8.36
N GLN A 336 -22.87 5.54 -9.43
CA GLN A 336 -23.58 4.99 -10.60
C GLN A 336 -24.47 3.80 -10.21
N HIS A 337 -23.98 2.92 -9.32
CA HIS A 337 -24.77 1.80 -8.83
C HIS A 337 -26.00 2.28 -8.04
N VAL A 338 -25.83 3.23 -7.14
CA VAL A 338 -26.92 3.79 -6.31
C VAL A 338 -27.94 4.54 -7.17
N ILE A 339 -27.54 5.26 -8.23
CA ILE A 339 -28.47 5.95 -9.14
C ILE A 339 -29.47 4.98 -9.78
N TRP A 340 -29.01 3.80 -10.22
CA TRP A 340 -29.92 2.80 -10.76
C TRP A 340 -30.95 2.34 -9.71
N TRP A 341 -30.53 2.14 -8.46
CA TRP A 341 -31.45 1.76 -7.37
C TRP A 341 -32.43 2.88 -7.03
N GLN A 342 -32.05 4.14 -7.14
CA GLN A 342 -33.00 5.26 -6.98
C GLN A 342 -34.09 5.22 -8.06
N GLU A 343 -33.74 4.93 -9.31
CA GLU A 343 -34.73 4.76 -10.39
C GLU A 343 -35.59 3.52 -10.17
N PHE A 344 -35.01 2.41 -9.70
CA PHE A 344 -35.75 1.20 -9.32
C PHE A 344 -36.82 1.53 -8.26
N TYR A 345 -36.46 2.23 -7.17
CA TYR A 345 -37.41 2.60 -6.12
C TYR A 345 -38.55 3.45 -6.65
N LYS A 346 -38.23 4.42 -7.51
CA LYS A 346 -39.23 5.29 -8.13
C LYS A 346 -40.17 4.52 -9.05
N THR A 347 -39.62 3.66 -9.91
CA THR A 347 -40.42 2.92 -10.91
C THR A 347 -41.24 1.82 -10.30
N CYS A 348 -40.71 1.13 -9.28
CA CYS A 348 -41.40 0.04 -8.62
C CYS A 348 -42.31 0.46 -7.44
N GLU A 349 -42.36 1.76 -7.13
CA GLU A 349 -43.12 2.32 -6.01
C GLU A 349 -42.82 1.64 -4.67
N ILE A 350 -41.56 1.25 -4.47
CA ILE A 350 -41.04 0.66 -3.23
C ILE A 350 -40.40 1.74 -2.39
N SER A 351 -40.85 1.91 -1.13
CA SER A 351 -40.17 2.80 -0.19
C SER A 351 -38.79 2.25 0.16
N PRO A 352 -37.71 3.01 0.02
CA PRO A 352 -36.44 2.68 0.69
C PRO A 352 -36.69 2.76 2.19
N ILE A 353 -36.43 1.66 2.92
CA ILE A 353 -36.62 1.59 4.36
C ILE A 353 -35.51 2.38 5.05
#